data_aad113e15612b3b3ee4f25fef8b9ef30
#
_entry.id   aad113e15612b3b3ee4f25fef8b9ef30
#
_cell.length_a   1.000
_cell.length_b   1.000
_cell.length_c   1.000
_cell.angle_alpha   90.00
_cell.angle_beta   90.00
_cell.angle_gamma   90.00
#
_symmetry.space_group_name_H-M   'P 1'
#
loop_
_entity.id
_entity.type
_entity.pdbx_description
1 polymer ?
#
loop_
_entity_poly.entity_id
_entity_poly.type
_entity_poly.pdbx_seq_one_letter_code
_entity_poly.pdbx_strand_id
1 'polypeptide(L)'
;MSTIRHIHAVIGSNLLLNWYPKLLGYTFRRAVTEKDFEIACSIRHAVYTECGYLDAGEQWKNKFHDEYDDASVTFLAFYKGTPIGTIRLTNTRQGSPVFEHFNILNAKALMSETCCEIGRFAVLEAYRKSKRFASVGLIGKCYYHSLGNDIERWVGYGPHYILKSFMLFTKPKTLPLGPLSEAHLEARQLLSGYFDKHEDHLVVFSINIARTKPWWALGYHLKNLIFRTDE
;
A
#
# COMPACT_ATOMS: atom_id res chain seq x y z
N MET A 1 -22.65 -8.03 -11.64
CA MET A 1 -21.92 -6.87 -11.09
C MET A 1 -20.45 -6.84 -11.50
N SER A 2 -19.82 -7.94 -11.89
CA SER A 2 -18.40 -8.03 -12.25
C SER A 2 -18.01 -7.22 -13.50
N THR A 3 -18.78 -7.29 -14.58
CA THR A 3 -18.45 -6.68 -15.89
C THR A 3 -18.33 -5.14 -15.82
N ILE A 4 -19.25 -4.46 -15.15
CA ILE A 4 -19.22 -2.99 -15.01
C ILE A 4 -18.02 -2.55 -14.17
N ARG A 5 -17.68 -3.30 -13.09
CA ARG A 5 -16.50 -3.03 -12.27
C ARG A 5 -15.22 -3.19 -13.08
N HIS A 6 -15.15 -4.24 -13.91
CA HIS A 6 -14.00 -4.50 -14.75
C HIS A 6 -13.80 -3.37 -15.80
N ILE A 7 -14.86 -2.94 -16.44
CA ILE A 7 -14.82 -1.80 -17.38
C ILE A 7 -14.33 -0.53 -16.69
N HIS A 8 -14.85 -0.21 -15.49
CA HIS A 8 -14.39 0.95 -14.73
C HIS A 8 -12.93 0.83 -14.30
N ALA A 9 -12.47 -0.38 -13.93
CA ALA A 9 -11.07 -0.62 -13.59
C ALA A 9 -10.15 -0.34 -14.77
N VAL A 10 -10.51 -0.82 -15.96
CA VAL A 10 -9.72 -0.64 -17.19
C VAL A 10 -9.70 0.84 -17.63
N ILE A 11 -10.84 1.49 -17.71
CA ILE A 11 -10.94 2.88 -18.14
C ILE A 11 -10.28 3.82 -17.12
N GLY A 12 -10.58 3.65 -15.84
CA GLY A 12 -10.02 4.48 -14.77
C GLY A 12 -8.51 4.31 -14.66
N SER A 13 -8.00 3.07 -14.73
CA SER A 13 -6.57 2.80 -14.69
C SER A 13 -5.85 3.44 -15.87
N ASN A 14 -6.41 3.33 -17.09
CA ASN A 14 -5.76 3.88 -18.28
C ASN A 14 -5.77 5.41 -18.27
N LEU A 15 -6.90 6.04 -18.02
CA LEU A 15 -7.01 7.50 -18.06
C LEU A 15 -6.27 8.18 -16.90
N LEU A 16 -6.51 7.72 -15.67
CA LEU A 16 -6.07 8.40 -14.46
C LEU A 16 -4.68 8.00 -13.99
N LEU A 17 -4.24 6.79 -14.29
CA LEU A 17 -2.95 6.29 -13.79
C LEU A 17 -1.90 6.06 -14.88
N ASN A 18 -2.28 6.08 -16.15
CA ASN A 18 -1.34 5.91 -17.23
C ASN A 18 -1.18 7.18 -18.06
N TRP A 19 -2.28 7.74 -18.60
CA TRP A 19 -2.19 8.85 -19.55
C TRP A 19 -1.86 10.18 -18.88
N TYR A 20 -2.68 10.62 -17.92
CA TYR A 20 -2.49 11.91 -17.26
C TYR A 20 -1.21 12.02 -16.43
N PRO A 21 -0.87 11.04 -15.56
CA PRO A 21 0.39 11.07 -14.83
C PRO A 21 1.61 11.14 -15.72
N LYS A 22 1.56 10.47 -16.88
CA LYS A 22 2.67 10.46 -17.84
C LYS A 22 2.98 11.86 -18.36
N LEU A 23 1.97 12.71 -18.58
CA LEU A 23 2.16 14.11 -18.94
C LEU A 23 2.91 14.92 -17.87
N LEU A 24 2.77 14.51 -16.60
CA LEU A 24 3.46 15.10 -15.45
C LEU A 24 4.80 14.42 -15.15
N GLY A 25 5.24 13.47 -15.98
CA GLY A 25 6.47 12.72 -15.80
C GLY A 25 6.38 11.54 -14.84
N TYR A 26 5.17 11.16 -14.38
CA TYR A 26 4.96 9.98 -13.54
C TYR A 26 4.56 8.76 -14.35
N THR A 27 5.08 7.61 -13.96
CA THR A 27 4.59 6.32 -14.44
C THR A 27 4.39 5.37 -13.26
N PHE A 28 3.33 4.56 -13.35
CA PHE A 28 2.98 3.55 -12.34
C PHE A 28 2.79 2.22 -13.03
N ARG A 29 3.53 1.20 -12.60
CA ARG A 29 3.43 -0.12 -13.19
C ARG A 29 3.57 -1.24 -12.17
N ARG A 30 3.09 -2.42 -12.51
CA ARG A 30 3.33 -3.63 -11.72
C ARG A 30 4.80 -4.05 -11.86
N ALA A 31 5.40 -4.52 -10.78
CA ALA A 31 6.66 -5.24 -10.79
C ALA A 31 6.43 -6.63 -11.39
N VAL A 32 7.25 -7.02 -12.36
CA VAL A 32 7.11 -8.30 -13.10
C VAL A 32 8.45 -9.03 -13.22
N THR A 33 9.54 -8.27 -13.28
CA THR A 33 10.89 -8.83 -13.44
C THR A 33 11.62 -8.83 -12.10
N GLU A 34 12.63 -9.70 -11.97
CA GLU A 34 13.54 -9.71 -10.81
C GLU A 34 14.10 -8.30 -10.51
N LYS A 35 14.53 -7.60 -11.55
CA LYS A 35 15.00 -6.21 -11.44
C LYS A 35 13.92 -5.26 -10.85
N ASP A 36 12.64 -5.48 -11.14
CA ASP A 36 11.57 -4.68 -10.55
C ASP A 36 11.44 -4.94 -9.05
N PHE A 37 11.59 -6.18 -8.64
CA PHE A 37 11.56 -6.55 -7.22
C PHE A 37 12.79 -6.02 -6.49
N GLU A 38 13.98 -6.05 -7.09
CA GLU A 38 15.18 -5.41 -6.55
C GLU A 38 14.96 -3.89 -6.35
N ILE A 39 14.34 -3.21 -7.31
CA ILE A 39 13.98 -1.80 -7.19
C ILE A 39 13.02 -1.58 -6.02
N ALA A 40 11.98 -2.41 -5.88
CA ALA A 40 11.04 -2.31 -4.77
C ALA A 40 11.74 -2.48 -3.42
N CYS A 41 12.59 -3.49 -3.28
CA CYS A 41 13.38 -3.75 -2.08
C CYS A 41 14.33 -2.59 -1.75
N SER A 42 15.01 -2.04 -2.76
CA SER A 42 15.91 -0.90 -2.59
C SER A 42 15.17 0.35 -2.08
N ILE A 43 13.98 0.64 -2.61
CA ILE A 43 13.14 1.75 -2.14
C ILE A 43 12.68 1.51 -0.71
N ARG A 44 12.23 0.29 -0.37
CA ARG A 44 11.82 -0.07 1.01
C ARG A 44 12.97 0.13 1.97
N HIS A 45 14.15 -0.40 1.64
CA HIS A 45 15.35 -0.26 2.44
C HIS A 45 15.70 1.21 2.67
N ALA A 46 15.82 2.02 1.62
CA ALA A 46 16.15 3.42 1.72
C ALA A 46 15.17 4.19 2.64
N VAL A 47 13.86 3.98 2.43
CA VAL A 47 12.82 4.66 3.20
C VAL A 47 12.78 4.21 4.65
N TYR A 48 12.94 2.93 4.92
CA TYR A 48 12.85 2.38 6.27
C TYR A 48 14.09 2.74 7.11
N THR A 49 15.27 2.76 6.48
CA THR A 49 16.50 3.27 7.11
C THR A 49 16.38 4.76 7.42
N GLU A 50 15.95 5.57 6.45
CA GLU A 50 15.73 7.01 6.62
C GLU A 50 14.71 7.31 7.74
N CYS A 51 13.66 6.49 7.85
CA CYS A 51 12.66 6.63 8.89
C CYS A 51 13.11 6.08 10.26
N GLY A 52 14.27 5.42 10.35
CA GLY A 52 14.73 4.77 11.59
C GLY A 52 13.89 3.57 12.00
N TYR A 53 13.33 2.84 11.01
CA TYR A 53 12.56 1.62 11.24
C TYR A 53 13.45 0.38 11.28
N LEU A 54 14.68 0.52 10.82
CA LEU A 54 15.70 -0.51 10.78
C LEU A 54 16.94 -0.03 11.49
N ASP A 55 17.56 -0.92 12.22
CA ASP A 55 18.91 -0.70 12.67
C ASP A 55 19.86 -0.64 11.48
N ALA A 56 20.86 0.27 11.55
CA ALA A 56 21.80 0.56 10.46
C ALA A 56 22.75 -0.60 10.08
N GLY A 57 22.40 -1.84 10.39
CA GLY A 57 23.19 -3.02 10.10
C GLY A 57 23.23 -3.38 8.62
N GLU A 58 24.43 -3.76 8.12
CA GLU A 58 24.66 -4.18 6.75
C GLU A 58 23.82 -5.38 6.30
N GLN A 59 23.32 -6.15 7.25
CA GLN A 59 22.51 -7.34 7.01
C GLN A 59 21.22 -7.09 6.22
N TRP A 60 20.82 -5.83 6.09
CA TRP A 60 19.57 -5.42 5.42
C TRP A 60 19.76 -4.94 3.98
N LYS A 61 20.99 -4.71 3.51
CA LYS A 61 21.28 -4.17 2.18
C LYS A 61 20.67 -4.95 1.02
N ASN A 62 20.35 -6.26 1.23
CA ASN A 62 19.82 -7.14 0.18
C ASN A 62 18.56 -7.92 0.60
N LYS A 63 17.91 -7.63 1.75
CA LYS A 63 16.92 -8.53 2.36
C LYS A 63 15.54 -7.91 2.63
N PHE A 64 15.12 -6.89 1.88
CA PHE A 64 13.73 -6.41 1.97
C PHE A 64 12.74 -7.22 1.15
N HIS A 65 13.13 -8.41 0.79
CA HIS A 65 12.30 -9.49 0.29
C HIS A 65 11.84 -10.33 1.49
N ASP A 66 10.55 -10.50 1.65
CA ASP A 66 9.96 -11.42 2.62
C ASP A 66 9.24 -12.57 1.90
N GLU A 67 8.88 -13.61 2.64
CA GLU A 67 8.20 -14.80 2.11
C GLU A 67 6.88 -14.52 1.38
N TYR A 68 6.28 -13.34 1.60
CA TYR A 68 5.04 -12.93 0.96
C TYR A 68 5.25 -12.24 -0.39
N ASP A 69 6.46 -11.82 -0.73
CA ASP A 69 6.69 -11.05 -1.95
C ASP A 69 6.38 -11.86 -3.22
N ASP A 70 6.70 -13.16 -3.24
CA ASP A 70 6.49 -14.03 -4.40
C ASP A 70 4.99 -14.27 -4.69
N ALA A 71 4.15 -14.29 -3.64
CA ALA A 71 2.70 -14.46 -3.73
C ALA A 71 1.93 -13.13 -3.80
N SER A 72 2.65 -12.02 -3.95
CA SER A 72 2.08 -10.66 -3.87
C SER A 72 2.09 -9.95 -5.22
N VAL A 73 1.30 -8.89 -5.27
CA VAL A 73 1.35 -7.93 -6.39
C VAL A 73 1.98 -6.64 -5.90
N THR A 74 3.16 -6.34 -6.43
CA THR A 74 3.90 -5.11 -6.11
C THR A 74 3.76 -4.09 -7.23
N PHE A 75 3.52 -2.83 -6.88
CA PHE A 75 3.51 -1.71 -7.81
C PHE A 75 4.67 -0.77 -7.53
N LEU A 76 5.20 -0.19 -8.60
CA LEU A 76 6.28 0.78 -8.60
C LEU A 76 5.79 2.11 -9.15
N ALA A 77 6.27 3.20 -8.56
CA ALA A 77 6.13 4.56 -9.05
C ALA A 77 7.47 5.08 -9.56
N PHE A 78 7.44 5.73 -10.71
CA PHE A 78 8.59 6.40 -11.30
C PHE A 78 8.26 7.87 -11.55
N TYR A 79 9.26 8.73 -11.43
CA TYR A 79 9.20 10.12 -11.86
C TYR A 79 10.35 10.39 -12.83
N LYS A 80 10.02 10.75 -14.09
CA LYS A 80 10.98 10.95 -15.16
C LYS A 80 12.00 9.80 -15.29
N GLY A 81 11.49 8.56 -15.19
CA GLY A 81 12.29 7.34 -15.27
C GLY A 81 12.97 6.90 -13.97
N THR A 82 13.07 7.76 -12.96
CA THR A 82 13.67 7.43 -11.66
C THR A 82 12.63 6.72 -10.78
N PRO A 83 12.94 5.55 -10.19
CA PRO A 83 12.05 4.87 -9.26
C PRO A 83 11.96 5.67 -7.94
N ILE A 84 10.73 5.93 -7.48
CA ILE A 84 10.49 6.84 -6.35
C ILE A 84 9.57 6.26 -5.27
N GLY A 85 8.90 5.16 -5.52
CA GLY A 85 7.99 4.57 -4.54
C GLY A 85 7.52 3.18 -4.91
N THR A 86 7.03 2.46 -3.91
CA THR A 86 6.48 1.10 -4.03
C THR A 86 5.33 0.89 -3.06
N ILE A 87 4.46 -0.07 -3.38
CA ILE A 87 3.37 -0.57 -2.54
C ILE A 87 3.08 -2.02 -2.91
N ARG A 88 2.60 -2.82 -1.96
CA ARG A 88 2.32 -4.24 -2.16
C ARG A 88 0.89 -4.59 -1.74
N LEU A 89 0.28 -5.50 -2.49
CA LEU A 89 -0.94 -6.22 -2.13
C LEU A 89 -0.60 -7.70 -1.94
N THR A 90 -0.81 -8.23 -0.75
CA THR A 90 -0.61 -9.63 -0.39
C THR A 90 -1.97 -10.28 -0.17
N ASN A 91 -2.25 -11.41 -0.86
CA ASN A 91 -3.48 -12.14 -0.60
C ASN A 91 -3.46 -12.74 0.81
N THR A 92 -4.55 -12.57 1.57
CA THR A 92 -4.58 -12.94 2.99
C THR A 92 -4.99 -14.39 3.24
N ARG A 93 -5.32 -15.17 2.22
CA ARG A 93 -5.79 -16.56 2.39
C ARG A 93 -4.78 -17.46 3.10
N GLN A 94 -3.50 -17.30 2.80
CA GLN A 94 -2.40 -18.10 3.39
C GLN A 94 -1.66 -17.37 4.52
N GLY A 95 -2.22 -16.28 5.00
CA GLY A 95 -1.56 -15.40 5.97
C GLY A 95 -1.00 -14.14 5.31
N SER A 96 -0.56 -13.21 6.15
CA SER A 96 0.12 -11.99 5.72
C SER A 96 0.72 -11.28 6.94
N PRO A 97 1.69 -10.38 6.77
CA PRO A 97 2.37 -9.69 7.88
C PRO A 97 1.44 -9.07 8.92
N VAL A 98 0.27 -8.59 8.54
CA VAL A 98 -0.67 -8.00 9.50
C VAL A 98 -1.15 -9.02 10.55
N PHE A 99 -1.29 -10.29 10.19
CA PHE A 99 -1.71 -11.34 11.12
C PHE A 99 -0.55 -11.90 11.95
N GLU A 100 0.67 -11.74 11.48
CA GLU A 100 1.87 -12.08 12.25
C GLU A 100 2.17 -11.03 13.31
N HIS A 101 1.95 -9.76 12.97
CA HIS A 101 2.27 -8.65 13.87
C HIS A 101 1.16 -8.31 14.87
N PHE A 102 -0.09 -8.74 14.62
CA PHE A 102 -1.24 -8.32 15.41
C PHE A 102 -2.26 -9.45 15.65
N ASN A 103 -2.70 -9.58 16.89
CA ASN A 103 -3.82 -10.43 17.24
C ASN A 103 -5.14 -9.73 16.87
N ILE A 104 -5.60 -9.91 15.64
CA ILE A 104 -6.85 -9.31 15.16
C ILE A 104 -8.03 -10.17 15.60
N LEU A 105 -8.96 -9.59 16.36
CA LEU A 105 -10.17 -10.30 16.73
C LEU A 105 -11.03 -10.61 15.49
N ASN A 106 -11.46 -11.88 15.34
CA ASN A 106 -12.17 -12.38 14.17
C ASN A 106 -11.36 -12.38 12.85
N ALA A 107 -10.04 -12.58 12.93
CA ALA A 107 -9.13 -12.63 11.78
C ALA A 107 -9.60 -13.56 10.65
N LYS A 108 -10.25 -14.70 10.98
CA LYS A 108 -10.77 -15.67 9.98
C LYS A 108 -11.65 -15.04 8.90
N ALA A 109 -12.42 -14.01 9.25
CA ALA A 109 -13.26 -13.29 8.29
C ALA A 109 -12.46 -12.41 7.29
N LEU A 110 -11.18 -12.21 7.55
CA LEU A 110 -10.26 -11.44 6.72
C LEU A 110 -9.28 -12.33 5.94
N MET A 111 -9.16 -13.61 6.32
CA MET A 111 -8.31 -14.59 5.65
C MET A 111 -9.07 -15.25 4.50
N SER A 112 -9.15 -14.58 3.36
CA SER A 112 -9.93 -15.02 2.21
C SER A 112 -9.28 -14.61 0.89
N GLU A 113 -9.70 -15.24 -0.21
CA GLU A 113 -9.24 -14.91 -1.56
C GLU A 113 -9.63 -13.50 -2.00
N THR A 114 -10.73 -12.96 -1.48
CA THR A 114 -11.24 -11.62 -1.82
C THR A 114 -10.70 -10.53 -0.90
N CYS A 115 -9.76 -10.88 0.02
CA CYS A 115 -9.11 -9.94 0.91
C CYS A 115 -7.60 -9.88 0.65
N CYS A 116 -7.02 -8.69 0.62
CA CYS A 116 -5.59 -8.47 0.52
C CYS A 116 -5.09 -7.56 1.64
N GLU A 117 -3.89 -7.84 2.14
CA GLU A 117 -3.15 -6.84 2.91
C GLU A 117 -2.57 -5.79 1.96
N ILE A 118 -2.81 -4.52 2.27
CA ILE A 118 -2.12 -3.41 1.64
C ILE A 118 -0.98 -2.97 2.55
N GLY A 119 0.26 -3.19 2.09
CA GLY A 119 1.45 -2.98 2.90
C GLY A 119 2.68 -2.58 2.08
N ARG A 120 3.83 -2.56 2.75
CA ARG A 120 5.12 -2.20 2.13
C ARG A 120 5.07 -0.88 1.34
N PHE A 121 4.25 0.07 1.83
CA PHE A 121 4.08 1.37 1.20
C PHE A 121 5.26 2.27 1.55
N ALA A 122 6.07 2.58 0.56
CA ALA A 122 7.26 3.40 0.69
C ALA A 122 7.36 4.41 -0.46
N VAL A 123 7.64 5.67 -0.14
CA VAL A 123 7.92 6.75 -1.11
C VAL A 123 9.12 7.51 -0.60
N LEU A 124 10.12 7.73 -1.46
CA LEU A 124 11.33 8.48 -1.11
C LEU A 124 10.99 9.90 -0.63
N GLU A 125 11.72 10.42 0.36
CA GLU A 125 11.42 11.67 1.05
C GLU A 125 11.23 12.86 0.11
N ALA A 126 12.11 13.02 -0.85
CA ALA A 126 12.06 14.09 -1.85
C ALA A 126 10.72 14.14 -2.62
N TYR A 127 9.94 13.06 -2.59
CA TYR A 127 8.68 12.90 -3.32
C TYR A 127 7.45 12.77 -2.41
N ARG A 128 7.62 12.83 -1.07
CA ARG A 128 6.50 12.74 -0.11
C ARG A 128 5.76 14.07 0.04
N LYS A 129 6.48 15.17 0.27
CA LYS A 129 5.92 16.47 0.68
C LYS A 129 5.37 17.28 -0.49
N SER A 130 6.14 17.42 -1.56
CA SER A 130 5.79 18.30 -2.69
C SER A 130 4.90 17.63 -3.73
N LYS A 131 4.79 16.30 -3.74
CA LYS A 131 4.18 15.55 -4.82
C LYS A 131 3.41 14.33 -4.30
N ARG A 132 2.34 14.57 -3.53
CA ARG A 132 1.39 13.51 -3.09
C ARG A 132 0.94 12.57 -4.22
N PHE A 133 1.28 12.92 -5.45
CA PHE A 133 0.91 12.19 -6.65
C PHE A 133 1.47 10.75 -6.66
N ALA A 134 2.70 10.53 -6.17
CA ALA A 134 3.29 9.20 -6.07
C ALA A 134 2.45 8.28 -5.18
N SER A 135 2.06 8.75 -3.99
CA SER A 135 1.24 8.00 -3.04
C SER A 135 -0.15 7.72 -3.60
N VAL A 136 -0.81 8.74 -4.15
CA VAL A 136 -2.15 8.61 -4.74
C VAL A 136 -2.14 7.65 -5.93
N GLY A 137 -1.12 7.73 -6.79
CA GLY A 137 -0.99 6.83 -7.93
C GLY A 137 -0.74 5.39 -7.54
N LEU A 138 0.11 5.13 -6.54
CA LEU A 138 0.37 3.78 -6.03
C LEU A 138 -0.89 3.16 -5.42
N ILE A 139 -1.58 3.89 -4.53
CA ILE A 139 -2.85 3.43 -3.94
C ILE A 139 -3.91 3.25 -5.03
N GLY A 140 -3.96 4.14 -6.02
CA GLY A 140 -4.84 4.01 -7.17
C GLY A 140 -4.58 2.75 -7.99
N LYS A 141 -3.31 2.37 -8.21
CA LYS A 141 -2.97 1.09 -8.87
C LYS A 141 -3.49 -0.10 -8.09
N CYS A 142 -3.31 -0.11 -6.76
CA CYS A 142 -3.87 -1.15 -5.91
C CYS A 142 -5.41 -1.20 -6.03
N TYR A 143 -6.06 -0.04 -6.00
CA TYR A 143 -7.52 0.06 -6.10
C TYR A 143 -8.06 -0.52 -7.41
N TYR A 144 -7.53 -0.08 -8.56
CA TYR A 144 -8.00 -0.57 -9.86
C TYR A 144 -7.62 -2.03 -10.10
N HIS A 145 -6.46 -2.47 -9.60
CA HIS A 145 -6.12 -3.89 -9.62
C HIS A 145 -7.14 -4.71 -8.83
N SER A 146 -7.52 -4.25 -7.65
CA SER A 146 -8.51 -4.93 -6.80
C SER A 146 -9.87 -5.02 -7.48
N LEU A 147 -10.33 -3.96 -8.15
CA LEU A 147 -11.59 -3.99 -8.90
C LEU A 147 -11.58 -5.00 -10.05
N GLY A 148 -10.43 -5.17 -10.71
CA GLY A 148 -10.27 -6.08 -11.84
C GLY A 148 -10.05 -7.55 -11.44
N ASN A 149 -9.76 -7.83 -10.17
CA ASN A 149 -9.45 -9.17 -9.65
C ASN A 149 -10.37 -9.59 -8.50
N ASP A 150 -11.57 -9.02 -8.42
CA ASP A 150 -12.60 -9.35 -7.41
C ASP A 150 -12.14 -9.26 -5.95
N ILE A 151 -11.12 -8.43 -5.68
CA ILE A 151 -10.69 -8.13 -4.32
C ILE A 151 -11.69 -7.15 -3.73
N GLU A 152 -12.36 -7.57 -2.65
CA GLU A 152 -13.44 -6.81 -2.03
C GLU A 152 -13.00 -6.00 -0.83
N ARG A 153 -11.87 -6.40 -0.22
CA ARG A 153 -11.40 -5.81 1.03
C ARG A 153 -9.88 -5.68 1.07
N TRP A 154 -9.44 -4.58 1.65
CA TRP A 154 -8.08 -4.46 2.11
C TRP A 154 -8.03 -4.50 3.64
N VAL A 155 -6.96 -5.07 4.18
CA VAL A 155 -6.54 -4.96 5.56
C VAL A 155 -5.12 -4.40 5.58
N GLY A 156 -4.74 -3.71 6.63
CA GLY A 156 -3.38 -3.19 6.76
C GLY A 156 -3.17 -2.54 8.12
N TYR A 157 -1.96 -2.12 8.38
CA TYR A 157 -1.62 -1.43 9.62
C TYR A 157 -0.68 -0.25 9.35
N GLY A 158 -0.67 0.67 10.29
CA GLY A 158 0.21 1.82 10.22
C GLY A 158 -0.19 2.91 11.21
N PRO A 159 0.60 3.99 11.31
CA PRO A 159 0.23 5.13 12.13
C PRO A 159 -1.10 5.71 11.69
N HIS A 160 -1.91 6.16 12.65
CA HIS A 160 -3.27 6.67 12.39
C HIS A 160 -3.33 7.73 11.28
N TYR A 161 -2.30 8.56 11.13
CA TYR A 161 -2.28 9.60 10.09
C TYR A 161 -2.25 9.03 8.66
N ILE A 162 -1.75 7.79 8.45
CA ILE A 162 -1.71 7.17 7.11
C ILE A 162 -3.11 6.86 6.61
N LEU A 163 -4.09 6.69 7.51
CA LEU A 163 -5.49 6.46 7.13
C LEU A 163 -6.04 7.60 6.28
N LYS A 164 -5.54 8.83 6.48
CA LYS A 164 -5.93 9.99 5.66
C LYS A 164 -5.66 9.77 4.17
N SER A 165 -4.58 9.06 3.83
CA SER A 165 -4.26 8.73 2.44
C SER A 165 -5.24 7.75 1.82
N PHE A 166 -5.82 6.85 2.62
CA PHE A 166 -6.83 5.89 2.17
C PHE A 166 -8.25 6.45 2.21
N MET A 167 -8.53 7.48 3.02
CA MET A 167 -9.84 8.15 3.05
C MET A 167 -10.24 8.77 1.72
N LEU A 168 -9.29 8.90 0.79
CA LEU A 168 -9.53 9.35 -0.58
C LEU A 168 -10.41 8.39 -1.37
N PHE A 169 -10.35 7.11 -1.06
CA PHE A 169 -11.03 6.06 -1.79
C PHE A 169 -12.23 5.52 -1.02
N THR A 170 -12.16 5.51 0.31
CA THR A 170 -13.17 4.88 1.16
C THR A 170 -12.97 5.26 2.63
N LYS A 171 -13.91 4.87 3.49
CA LYS A 171 -13.78 5.05 4.94
C LYS A 171 -13.11 3.81 5.55
N PRO A 172 -11.83 3.89 5.96
CA PRO A 172 -11.19 2.82 6.70
C PRO A 172 -11.91 2.61 8.04
N LYS A 173 -12.00 1.35 8.47
CA LYS A 173 -12.50 0.97 9.79
C LYS A 173 -11.35 0.41 10.59
N THR A 174 -11.12 0.91 11.78
CA THR A 174 -10.19 0.32 12.74
C THR A 174 -10.71 -1.05 13.19
N LEU A 175 -9.82 -2.01 13.27
CA LEU A 175 -10.11 -3.37 13.71
C LEU A 175 -9.78 -3.53 15.19
N PRO A 176 -10.61 -4.28 15.94
CA PRO A 176 -10.30 -4.57 17.34
C PRO A 176 -9.17 -5.58 17.44
N LEU A 177 -8.28 -5.34 18.40
CA LEU A 177 -7.10 -6.17 18.67
C LEU A 177 -7.25 -6.87 20.02
N GLY A 178 -6.75 -8.10 20.10
CA GLY A 178 -6.53 -8.83 21.34
C GLY A 178 -5.08 -8.63 21.85
N PRO A 179 -4.75 -9.23 23.00
CA PRO A 179 -3.39 -9.18 23.54
C PRO A 179 -2.43 -9.88 22.57
N LEU A 180 -1.20 -9.35 22.50
CA LEU A 180 -0.14 -9.95 21.69
C LEU A 180 0.39 -11.22 22.36
N SER A 181 0.64 -12.25 21.55
CA SER A 181 1.38 -13.44 21.98
C SER A 181 2.89 -13.25 21.78
N GLU A 182 3.70 -14.16 22.31
CA GLU A 182 5.15 -14.18 22.08
C GLU A 182 5.48 -14.21 20.58
N ALA A 183 4.78 -15.02 19.80
CA ALA A 183 4.99 -15.09 18.36
C ALA A 183 4.76 -13.74 17.65
N HIS A 184 3.76 -12.96 18.08
CA HIS A 184 3.56 -11.61 17.53
C HIS A 184 4.71 -10.67 17.89
N LEU A 185 5.27 -10.80 19.11
CA LEU A 185 6.40 -9.98 19.57
C LEU A 185 7.68 -10.34 18.81
N GLU A 186 7.93 -11.63 18.59
CA GLU A 186 9.06 -12.10 17.79
C GLU A 186 8.97 -11.58 16.34
N ALA A 187 7.80 -11.69 15.71
CA ALA A 187 7.60 -11.18 14.35
C ALA A 187 7.84 -9.67 14.22
N ARG A 188 7.62 -8.90 15.29
CA ARG A 188 7.87 -7.45 15.33
C ARG A 188 9.36 -7.09 15.47
N GLN A 189 10.21 -7.99 15.96
CA GLN A 189 11.63 -7.69 16.20
C GLN A 189 12.34 -7.17 14.95
N LEU A 190 12.00 -7.72 13.79
CA LEU A 190 12.57 -7.32 12.51
C LEU A 190 12.36 -5.83 12.16
N LEU A 191 11.26 -5.27 12.63
CA LEU A 191 10.86 -3.88 12.43
C LEU A 191 10.69 -3.18 13.78
N SER A 192 11.53 -3.52 14.78
CA SER A 192 11.41 -2.97 16.14
C SER A 192 11.37 -1.45 16.12
N GLY A 193 12.26 -0.79 15.43
CA GLY A 193 12.26 0.67 15.31
C GLY A 193 10.97 1.25 14.72
N TYR A 194 10.26 0.51 13.88
CA TYR A 194 8.94 0.93 13.40
C TYR A 194 7.87 0.82 14.49
N PHE A 195 7.85 -0.30 15.20
CA PHE A 195 6.85 -0.53 16.25
C PHE A 195 7.09 0.39 17.44
N ASP A 196 8.33 0.54 17.90
CA ASP A 196 8.69 1.43 19.00
C ASP A 196 8.34 2.89 18.70
N LYS A 197 8.64 3.35 17.49
CA LYS A 197 8.37 4.72 17.07
C LYS A 197 6.89 5.06 16.98
N HIS A 198 6.05 4.08 16.73
CA HIS A 198 4.62 4.27 16.45
C HIS A 198 3.69 3.58 17.44
N GLU A 199 4.20 2.99 18.53
CA GLU A 199 3.44 2.15 19.44
C GLU A 199 2.09 2.76 19.84
N ASP A 200 2.07 4.01 20.26
CA ASP A 200 0.86 4.73 20.69
C ASP A 200 -0.09 5.13 19.56
N HIS A 201 0.34 5.03 18.30
CA HIS A 201 -0.39 5.55 17.16
C HIS A 201 -0.70 4.50 16.10
N LEU A 202 -0.27 3.25 16.32
CA LEU A 202 -0.52 2.16 15.40
C LEU A 202 -2.00 1.75 15.43
N VAL A 203 -2.55 1.64 14.25
CA VAL A 203 -3.90 1.11 14.05
C VAL A 203 -3.86 0.02 13.00
N VAL A 204 -4.61 -1.05 13.24
CA VAL A 204 -4.96 -2.02 12.21
C VAL A 204 -6.31 -1.62 11.64
N PHE A 205 -6.42 -1.61 10.33
CA PHE A 205 -7.61 -1.11 9.67
C PHE A 205 -8.07 -2.05 8.54
N SER A 206 -9.34 -1.97 8.21
CA SER A 206 -9.89 -2.58 7.01
C SER A 206 -10.61 -1.57 6.13
N ILE A 207 -10.57 -1.81 4.83
CA ILE A 207 -11.17 -0.99 3.80
C ILE A 207 -12.07 -1.88 2.92
N ASN A 208 -13.33 -1.54 2.79
CA ASN A 208 -14.26 -2.27 1.93
C ASN A 208 -14.24 -1.67 0.51
N ILE A 209 -13.50 -2.30 -0.39
CA ILE A 209 -13.36 -1.89 -1.79
C ILE A 209 -14.66 -2.12 -2.57
N ALA A 210 -15.42 -3.17 -2.21
CA ALA A 210 -16.68 -3.48 -2.89
C ALA A 210 -17.73 -2.37 -2.75
N ARG A 211 -17.68 -1.60 -1.66
CA ARG A 211 -18.61 -0.49 -1.37
C ARG A 211 -18.13 0.87 -1.89
N THR A 212 -16.90 0.94 -2.39
CA THR A 212 -16.36 2.19 -2.93
C THR A 212 -17.04 2.49 -4.26
N LYS A 213 -17.64 3.67 -4.37
CA LYS A 213 -18.24 4.11 -5.63
C LYS A 213 -17.12 4.57 -6.58
N PRO A 214 -16.95 3.96 -7.75
CA PRO A 214 -15.87 4.31 -8.70
C PRO A 214 -15.81 5.80 -9.06
N TRP A 215 -16.96 6.47 -9.10
CA TRP A 215 -17.10 7.90 -9.39
C TRP A 215 -16.46 8.81 -8.34
N TRP A 216 -16.36 8.38 -7.09
CA TRP A 216 -15.68 9.14 -6.04
C TRP A 216 -14.17 9.17 -6.25
N ALA A 217 -13.59 8.03 -6.64
CA ALA A 217 -12.17 7.97 -6.99
C ALA A 217 -11.87 8.88 -8.18
N LEU A 218 -12.73 8.87 -9.22
CA LEU A 218 -12.62 9.76 -10.38
C LEU A 218 -12.76 11.23 -9.98
N GLY A 219 -13.81 11.60 -9.25
CA GLY A 219 -14.07 12.98 -8.82
C GLY A 219 -12.98 13.53 -7.91
N TYR A 220 -12.45 12.70 -7.02
CA TYR A 220 -11.34 13.08 -6.15
C TYR A 220 -10.04 13.31 -6.93
N HIS A 221 -9.69 12.40 -7.85
CA HIS A 221 -8.54 12.59 -8.73
C HIS A 221 -8.68 13.87 -9.55
N LEU A 222 -9.83 14.11 -10.16
CA LEU A 222 -10.11 15.34 -10.89
C LEU A 222 -10.02 16.59 -10.01
N LYS A 223 -10.58 16.56 -8.80
CA LYS A 223 -10.51 17.68 -7.86
C LYS A 223 -9.07 18.04 -7.49
N ASN A 224 -8.23 17.05 -7.15
CA ASN A 224 -6.82 17.31 -6.82
C ASN A 224 -5.94 17.61 -8.04
N LEU A 225 -6.44 17.34 -9.24
CA LEU A 225 -5.77 17.66 -10.50
C LEU A 225 -6.08 19.09 -10.96
N ILE A 226 -7.31 19.56 -10.71
CA ILE A 226 -7.81 20.87 -11.20
C ILE A 226 -7.53 21.97 -10.16
N PHE A 227 -7.68 21.68 -8.89
CA PHE A 227 -7.48 22.65 -7.80
C PHE A 227 -6.13 22.41 -7.10
N ARG A 228 -5.05 22.67 -7.81
CA ARG A 228 -3.73 22.86 -7.25
C ARG A 228 -3.73 24.21 -6.54
N THR A 229 -4.22 24.26 -5.30
CA THR A 229 -3.91 25.39 -4.42
C THR A 229 -2.52 25.14 -3.87
N ASP A 230 -1.61 25.98 -4.32
CA ASP A 230 -0.28 26.16 -3.71
C ASP A 230 -0.54 26.66 -2.28
N GLU A 231 -0.35 25.79 -1.27
CA GLU A 231 -0.10 26.10 0.12
C GLU A 231 1.00 25.18 0.65
#